data_c42c37fa776f33c1a2ad288f07954a7f
#
_entry.id   c42c37fa776f33c1a2ad288f07954a7f
#
_cell.length_a   1.000
_cell.length_b   1.000
_cell.length_c   1.000
_cell.angle_alpha   90.00
_cell.angle_beta   90.00
_cell.angle_gamma   90.00
#
_symmetry.space_group_name_H-M   'P 1'
#
loop_
_entity.id
_entity.type
_entity.pdbx_description
1 polymer ?
#
loop_
_entity_poly.entity_id
_entity_poly.type
_entity_poly.pdbx_seq_one_letter_code
_entity_poly.pdbx_strand_id
1 'polypeptide(L)'
;MPEHLPGLEVAARYRPCRAGLDIGGDWYDAFLMTDGAIAVEIGDAQGHDVDAAAFMGQVRSSMRALAAHEPDPSSVLTHTNQLLIAMGAPRFASCTMLHIDPHSGQVTGANAGHVPLLAAHQDGSHEIHALPGGPVLGILPNADYPDETFTLDRDTALVMVTDGVVEGPDLSLDAGLERTGTLAAQAVHDGLSADETADLVLDAAVALNHPDDLAVLVVRRI
;
A
#
# COMPACT_ATOMS: atom_id res chain seq x y z
N MET A 1 5.92 12.14 -0.38
CA MET A 1 6.72 11.42 0.64
C MET A 1 7.88 12.30 1.09
N PRO A 2 8.36 12.22 2.34
CA PRO A 2 9.60 12.88 2.76
C PRO A 2 10.81 12.25 2.05
N GLU A 3 11.84 13.06 1.82
CA GLU A 3 13.08 12.60 1.15
C GLU A 3 13.88 11.60 1.99
N HIS A 4 13.63 11.51 3.29
CA HIS A 4 14.35 10.62 4.19
C HIS A 4 13.46 10.14 5.34
N LEU A 5 13.38 8.83 5.51
CA LEU A 5 12.75 8.15 6.64
C LEU A 5 13.82 7.39 7.43
N PRO A 6 14.08 7.75 8.70
CA PRO A 6 15.18 7.15 9.47
C PRO A 6 15.03 5.62 9.57
N GLY A 7 16.08 4.87 9.22
CA GLY A 7 16.12 3.40 9.33
C GLY A 7 15.33 2.62 8.29
N LEU A 8 14.64 3.31 7.38
CA LEU A 8 13.95 2.69 6.24
C LEU A 8 14.39 3.31 4.91
N GLU A 9 14.55 2.46 3.92
CA GLU A 9 14.57 2.82 2.52
C GLU A 9 13.18 2.63 1.96
N VAL A 10 12.57 3.70 1.43
CA VAL A 10 11.20 3.68 0.92
C VAL A 10 11.16 4.27 -0.48
N ALA A 11 10.67 3.51 -1.42
CA ALA A 11 10.49 3.93 -2.80
C ALA A 11 9.06 3.74 -3.26
N ALA A 12 8.54 4.69 -4.04
CA ALA A 12 7.21 4.57 -4.62
C ALA A 12 7.22 4.93 -6.09
N ARG A 13 6.35 4.24 -6.83
CA ARG A 13 6.08 4.51 -8.25
C ARG A 13 4.59 4.57 -8.49
N TYR A 14 4.22 5.45 -9.39
CA TYR A 14 2.82 5.64 -9.78
C TYR A 14 2.71 5.87 -11.27
N ARG A 15 1.73 5.24 -11.88
CA ARG A 15 1.37 5.47 -13.28
C ARG A 15 -0.14 5.54 -13.43
N PRO A 16 -0.71 6.71 -13.79
CA PRO A 16 -2.14 6.84 -14.02
C PRO A 16 -2.57 6.09 -15.29
N CYS A 17 -3.76 5.53 -15.26
CA CYS A 17 -4.40 4.85 -16.39
C CYS A 17 -4.64 5.82 -17.57
N ARG A 18 -5.03 7.06 -17.29
CA ARG A 18 -5.37 8.05 -18.32
C ARG A 18 -4.19 8.94 -18.67
N ALA A 19 -3.81 8.92 -19.94
CA ALA A 19 -2.85 9.89 -20.48
C ALA A 19 -3.40 11.33 -20.33
N GLY A 20 -2.61 12.21 -19.70
CA GLY A 20 -2.94 13.63 -19.50
C GLY A 20 -3.64 13.95 -18.17
N LEU A 21 -3.90 12.96 -17.31
CA LEU A 21 -4.19 13.13 -15.91
C LEU A 21 -3.02 12.54 -15.13
N ASP A 22 -2.38 13.33 -14.28
CA ASP A 22 -1.26 12.88 -13.45
C ASP A 22 -1.71 12.27 -12.11
N ILE A 23 -3.02 12.11 -11.92
CA ILE A 23 -3.67 11.59 -10.70
C ILE A 23 -4.88 10.71 -11.07
N GLY A 24 -5.10 9.68 -10.27
CA GLY A 24 -6.25 8.76 -10.37
C GLY A 24 -6.82 8.40 -8.99
N GLY A 25 -7.38 7.19 -8.87
CA GLY A 25 -7.93 6.65 -7.62
C GLY A 25 -6.87 6.13 -6.66
N ASP A 26 -5.78 5.61 -7.18
CA ASP A 26 -4.69 5.02 -6.38
C ASP A 26 -3.88 6.08 -5.63
N TRP A 27 -3.41 5.70 -4.44
CA TRP A 27 -2.49 6.52 -3.68
C TRP A 27 -1.52 5.69 -2.86
N TYR A 28 -0.46 6.33 -2.44
CA TYR A 28 0.46 5.86 -1.41
C TYR A 28 0.91 7.04 -0.55
N ASP A 29 1.32 6.77 0.67
CA ASP A 29 2.03 7.73 1.53
C ASP A 29 2.99 7.00 2.47
N ALA A 30 4.01 7.73 2.93
CA ALA A 30 4.88 7.30 4.01
C ALA A 30 5.34 8.54 4.78
N PHE A 31 5.23 8.51 6.11
CA PHE A 31 5.57 9.67 6.94
C PHE A 31 5.99 9.27 8.35
N LEU A 32 6.84 10.12 8.93
CA LEU A 32 7.29 9.96 10.31
C LEU A 32 6.17 10.38 11.26
N MET A 33 5.90 9.53 12.26
CA MET A 33 4.94 9.77 13.31
C MET A 33 5.60 10.45 14.53
N THR A 34 4.78 10.97 15.45
CA THR A 34 5.25 11.69 16.63
C THR A 34 5.99 10.82 17.63
N ASP A 35 5.75 9.52 17.65
CA ASP A 35 6.41 8.52 18.50
C ASP A 35 7.74 7.99 17.90
N GLY A 36 8.08 8.42 16.67
CA GLY A 36 9.29 8.00 15.96
C GLY A 36 9.09 6.80 15.05
N ALA A 37 7.91 6.20 15.04
CA ALA A 37 7.56 5.17 14.06
C ALA A 37 7.24 5.78 12.69
N ILE A 38 7.15 4.95 11.68
CA ILE A 38 6.85 5.35 10.31
C ILE A 38 5.53 4.72 9.89
N ALA A 39 4.56 5.59 9.56
CA ALA A 39 3.34 5.15 8.91
C ALA A 39 3.58 5.00 7.41
N VAL A 40 3.08 3.89 6.86
CA VAL A 40 3.13 3.57 5.43
C VAL A 40 1.73 3.15 5.00
N GLU A 41 1.23 3.72 3.91
CA GLU A 41 -0.09 3.38 3.39
C GLU A 41 -0.09 3.28 1.87
N ILE A 42 -0.94 2.39 1.35
CA ILE A 42 -1.30 2.27 -0.05
C ILE A 42 -2.79 1.97 -0.15
N GLY A 43 -3.45 2.48 -1.18
CA GLY A 43 -4.86 2.22 -1.37
C GLY A 43 -5.34 2.57 -2.77
N ASP A 44 -6.57 2.17 -3.06
CA ASP A 44 -7.28 2.43 -4.29
C ASP A 44 -8.70 2.93 -3.98
N ALA A 45 -9.07 4.07 -4.55
CA ALA A 45 -10.40 4.65 -4.49
C ALA A 45 -11.19 4.29 -5.74
N GLN A 46 -12.40 3.82 -5.57
CA GLN A 46 -13.29 3.41 -6.67
C GLN A 46 -13.28 4.38 -7.85
N GLY A 47 -12.73 3.94 -8.98
CA GLY A 47 -12.72 4.66 -10.25
C GLY A 47 -11.42 5.46 -10.52
N HIS A 48 -11.24 5.90 -11.75
CA HIS A 48 -10.04 6.57 -12.25
C HIS A 48 -10.37 7.92 -12.93
N ASP A 49 -11.39 8.63 -12.44
CA ASP A 49 -11.81 9.95 -12.90
C ASP A 49 -11.41 11.06 -11.90
N VAL A 50 -11.69 12.31 -12.23
CA VAL A 50 -11.39 13.46 -11.37
C VAL A 50 -12.13 13.39 -10.02
N ASP A 51 -13.33 12.83 -10.00
CA ASP A 51 -14.10 12.66 -8.77
C ASP A 51 -13.48 11.55 -7.88
N ALA A 52 -12.93 10.49 -8.49
CA ALA A 52 -12.16 9.47 -7.78
C ALA A 52 -10.89 10.08 -7.16
N ALA A 53 -10.14 10.88 -7.92
CA ALA A 53 -8.97 11.58 -7.41
C ALA A 53 -9.29 12.54 -6.26
N ALA A 54 -10.43 13.25 -6.33
CA ALA A 54 -10.88 14.12 -5.25
C ALA A 54 -11.25 13.31 -3.99
N PHE A 55 -11.94 12.19 -4.15
CA PHE A 55 -12.29 11.28 -3.07
C PHE A 55 -11.04 10.64 -2.45
N MET A 56 -10.11 10.13 -3.27
CA MET A 56 -8.79 9.63 -2.84
C MET A 56 -8.07 10.65 -1.96
N GLY A 57 -8.02 11.93 -2.39
CA GLY A 57 -7.41 13.01 -1.62
C GLY A 57 -8.06 13.23 -0.24
N GLN A 58 -9.39 13.04 -0.13
CA GLN A 58 -10.11 13.10 1.15
C GLN A 58 -9.74 11.92 2.05
N VAL A 59 -9.74 10.69 1.52
CA VAL A 59 -9.36 9.48 2.28
C VAL A 59 -7.94 9.61 2.82
N ARG A 60 -6.97 9.85 1.96
CA ARG A 60 -5.55 10.01 2.29
C ARG A 60 -5.31 11.11 3.33
N SER A 61 -5.94 12.27 3.15
CA SER A 61 -5.80 13.38 4.11
C SER A 61 -6.42 13.06 5.46
N SER A 62 -7.53 12.34 5.49
CA SER A 62 -8.20 11.91 6.72
C SER A 62 -7.34 10.89 7.47
N MET A 63 -6.80 9.88 6.78
CA MET A 63 -5.92 8.89 7.37
C MET A 63 -4.67 9.53 7.97
N ARG A 64 -4.01 10.40 7.23
CA ARG A 64 -2.83 11.13 7.72
C ARG A 64 -3.13 12.00 8.95
N ALA A 65 -4.28 12.67 8.99
CA ALA A 65 -4.68 13.49 10.14
C ALA A 65 -5.01 12.62 11.38
N LEU A 66 -5.67 11.50 11.18
CA LEU A 66 -5.99 10.55 12.25
C LEU A 66 -4.72 9.88 12.79
N ALA A 67 -3.82 9.43 11.93
CA ALA A 67 -2.55 8.81 12.32
C ALA A 67 -1.65 9.73 13.18
N ALA A 68 -1.82 11.04 13.11
CA ALA A 68 -1.11 11.97 14.00
C ALA A 68 -1.53 11.85 15.49
N HIS A 69 -2.67 11.22 15.77
CA HIS A 69 -3.24 11.09 17.11
C HIS A 69 -3.53 9.62 17.50
N GLU A 70 -3.65 8.76 16.51
CA GLU A 70 -3.96 7.33 16.64
C GLU A 70 -2.75 6.52 16.16
N PRO A 71 -1.95 5.93 17.06
CA PRO A 71 -0.77 5.16 16.63
C PRO A 71 -1.13 3.79 16.03
N ASP A 72 -2.35 3.33 16.22
CA ASP A 72 -2.83 2.02 15.85
C ASP A 72 -3.52 2.02 14.47
N PRO A 73 -3.01 1.27 13.46
CA PRO A 73 -3.60 1.21 12.12
C PRO A 73 -5.09 0.82 12.10
N SER A 74 -5.49 -0.11 12.97
CA SER A 74 -6.90 -0.53 13.14
C SER A 74 -7.80 0.66 13.49
N SER A 75 -7.38 1.47 14.46
CA SER A 75 -8.12 2.68 14.88
C SER A 75 -8.18 3.72 13.75
N VAL A 76 -7.09 3.95 13.02
CA VAL A 76 -7.07 4.87 11.87
C VAL A 76 -8.07 4.45 10.81
N LEU A 77 -8.07 3.17 10.41
CA LEU A 77 -9.01 2.66 9.39
C LEU A 77 -10.45 2.73 9.90
N THR A 78 -10.71 2.38 11.17
CA THR A 78 -12.03 2.44 11.78
C THR A 78 -12.60 3.86 11.77
N HIS A 79 -11.81 4.85 12.23
CA HIS A 79 -12.25 6.25 12.28
C HIS A 79 -12.35 6.86 10.88
N THR A 80 -11.47 6.47 9.94
CA THR A 80 -11.60 6.89 8.54
C THR A 80 -12.91 6.37 7.93
N ASN A 81 -13.24 5.09 8.14
CA ASN A 81 -14.50 4.53 7.68
C ASN A 81 -15.71 5.26 8.26
N GLN A 82 -15.71 5.51 9.57
CA GLN A 82 -16.78 6.26 10.24
C GLN A 82 -16.95 7.66 9.67
N LEU A 83 -15.84 8.36 9.40
CA LEU A 83 -15.85 9.68 8.79
C LEU A 83 -16.46 9.65 7.39
N LEU A 84 -16.05 8.72 6.53
CA LEU A 84 -16.58 8.58 5.17
C LEU A 84 -18.08 8.28 5.17
N ILE A 85 -18.54 7.39 6.06
CA ILE A 85 -19.97 7.08 6.25
C ILE A 85 -20.73 8.34 6.72
N ALA A 86 -20.21 9.06 7.72
CA ALA A 86 -20.84 10.27 8.24
C ALA A 86 -20.93 11.40 7.21
N MET A 87 -19.97 11.50 6.31
CA MET A 87 -19.97 12.46 5.19
C MET A 87 -20.92 12.04 4.06
N GLY A 88 -21.45 10.82 4.07
CA GLY A 88 -22.23 10.26 2.96
C GLY A 88 -21.39 10.13 1.69
N ALA A 89 -20.14 9.73 1.82
CA ALA A 89 -19.22 9.60 0.71
C ALA A 89 -19.81 8.72 -0.40
N PRO A 90 -19.79 9.15 -1.68
CA PRO A 90 -20.45 8.43 -2.76
C PRO A 90 -19.64 7.24 -3.29
N ARG A 91 -18.42 7.06 -2.81
CA ARG A 91 -17.45 6.06 -3.25
C ARG A 91 -16.86 5.32 -2.06
N PHE A 92 -16.19 4.22 -2.34
CA PHE A 92 -15.45 3.42 -1.36
C PHE A 92 -13.95 3.35 -1.76
N ALA A 93 -13.13 2.89 -0.82
CA ALA A 93 -11.72 2.71 -1.07
C ALA A 93 -11.19 1.46 -0.37
N SER A 94 -10.30 0.72 -1.02
CA SER A 94 -9.46 -0.27 -0.37
C SER A 94 -8.19 0.39 0.16
N CYS A 95 -7.64 -0.13 1.27
CA CYS A 95 -6.42 0.43 1.82
C CYS A 95 -5.71 -0.57 2.75
N THR A 96 -4.38 -0.57 2.70
CA THR A 96 -3.52 -1.16 3.72
C THR A 96 -2.72 -0.06 4.41
N MET A 97 -2.70 -0.09 5.74
CA MET A 97 -1.89 0.80 6.56
C MET A 97 -0.96 0.00 7.46
N LEU A 98 0.31 0.38 7.47
CA LEU A 98 1.36 -0.19 8.32
C LEU A 98 1.92 0.90 9.24
N HIS A 99 2.23 0.50 10.46
CA HIS A 99 2.98 1.25 11.44
C HIS A 99 4.28 0.49 11.71
N ILE A 100 5.42 1.08 11.39
CA ILE A 100 6.73 0.42 11.40
C ILE A 100 7.63 1.10 12.42
N ASP A 101 8.11 0.36 13.42
CA ASP A 101 9.23 0.79 14.24
C ASP A 101 10.55 0.49 13.51
N PRO A 102 11.28 1.49 13.02
CA PRO A 102 12.49 1.27 12.25
C PRO A 102 13.65 0.69 13.08
N HIS A 103 13.60 0.84 14.41
CA HIS A 103 14.65 0.34 15.30
C HIS A 103 14.54 -1.16 15.52
N SER A 104 13.35 -1.64 15.89
CA SER A 104 13.10 -3.06 16.11
C SER A 104 12.75 -3.83 14.83
N GLY A 105 12.17 -3.16 13.83
CA GLY A 105 11.57 -3.77 12.66
C GLY A 105 10.17 -4.32 12.93
N GLN A 106 9.58 -4.03 14.09
CA GLN A 106 8.20 -4.41 14.36
C GLN A 106 7.26 -3.65 13.42
N VAL A 107 6.37 -4.37 12.79
CA VAL A 107 5.32 -3.83 11.92
C VAL A 107 3.99 -4.22 12.49
N THR A 108 3.12 -3.24 12.69
CA THR A 108 1.69 -3.48 12.95
C THR A 108 0.92 -3.03 11.72
N GLY A 109 0.07 -3.89 11.18
CA GLY A 109 -0.65 -3.62 9.93
C GLY A 109 -2.13 -3.94 10.02
N ALA A 110 -2.96 -3.13 9.37
CA ALA A 110 -4.39 -3.35 9.19
C ALA A 110 -4.78 -3.17 7.73
N ASN A 111 -5.81 -3.89 7.30
CA ASN A 111 -6.27 -3.94 5.91
C ASN A 111 -7.77 -3.67 5.81
N ALA A 112 -8.15 -2.83 4.87
CA ALA A 112 -9.53 -2.52 4.49
C ALA A 112 -9.81 -2.98 3.04
N GLY A 113 -9.87 -4.31 2.83
CA GLY A 113 -10.22 -4.91 1.54
C GLY A 113 -9.19 -4.71 0.43
N HIS A 114 -7.96 -4.38 0.77
CA HIS A 114 -6.87 -4.19 -0.19
C HIS A 114 -6.13 -5.50 -0.47
N VAL A 115 -5.41 -5.55 -1.59
CA VAL A 115 -4.63 -6.73 -2.00
C VAL A 115 -3.53 -7.07 -0.97
N PRO A 116 -3.11 -8.35 -0.85
CA PRO A 116 -2.08 -8.78 0.09
C PRO A 116 -0.73 -8.08 -0.12
N LEU A 117 0.05 -7.98 0.95
CA LEU A 117 1.45 -7.58 0.91
C LEU A 117 2.31 -8.69 0.30
N LEU A 118 3.45 -8.34 -0.26
CA LEU A 118 4.48 -9.27 -0.69
C LEU A 118 5.73 -9.04 0.18
N ALA A 119 6.22 -10.09 0.83
CA ALA A 119 7.52 -10.09 1.50
C ALA A 119 8.54 -10.79 0.60
N ALA A 120 9.53 -10.04 0.13
CA ALA A 120 10.58 -10.52 -0.75
C ALA A 120 11.89 -10.66 0.04
N HIS A 121 12.51 -11.84 0.04
CA HIS A 121 13.66 -12.18 0.87
C HIS A 121 14.96 -12.25 0.07
N GLN A 122 16.08 -11.98 0.76
CA GLN A 122 17.42 -12.01 0.14
C GLN A 122 17.82 -13.41 -0.35
N ASP A 123 17.22 -14.46 0.15
CA ASP A 123 17.46 -15.83 -0.33
C ASP A 123 16.76 -16.15 -1.66
N GLY A 124 16.01 -15.19 -2.22
CA GLY A 124 15.25 -15.31 -3.46
C GLY A 124 13.85 -15.90 -3.28
N SER A 125 13.43 -16.17 -2.05
CA SER A 125 12.06 -16.56 -1.74
C SER A 125 11.14 -15.36 -1.57
N HIS A 126 9.83 -15.58 -1.68
CA HIS A 126 8.82 -14.59 -1.34
C HIS A 126 7.63 -15.21 -0.61
N GLU A 127 6.90 -14.39 0.09
CA GLU A 127 5.64 -14.73 0.75
C GLU A 127 4.54 -13.75 0.34
N ILE A 128 3.33 -14.27 0.11
CA ILE A 128 2.12 -13.47 -0.02
C ILE A 128 1.53 -13.34 1.38
N HIS A 129 1.65 -12.16 1.98
CA HIS A 129 1.23 -11.89 3.35
C HIS A 129 -0.15 -11.21 3.36
N ALA A 130 -1.19 -12.00 3.62
CA ALA A 130 -2.55 -11.50 3.76
C ALA A 130 -2.81 -11.07 5.20
N LEU A 131 -2.81 -9.77 5.46
CA LEU A 131 -3.22 -9.23 6.75
C LEU A 131 -4.68 -9.57 7.04
N PRO A 132 -5.06 -9.83 8.31
CA PRO A 132 -6.46 -9.87 8.69
C PRO A 132 -7.09 -8.53 8.34
N GLY A 133 -8.32 -8.53 7.82
CA GLY A 133 -8.88 -7.30 7.29
C GLY A 133 -10.38 -7.18 7.47
N GLY A 134 -10.86 -5.98 7.21
CA GLY A 134 -12.26 -5.62 7.13
C GLY A 134 -12.70 -5.33 5.69
N PRO A 135 -13.96 -4.94 5.49
CA PRO A 135 -14.45 -4.50 4.19
C PRO A 135 -13.79 -3.18 3.78
N VAL A 136 -13.87 -2.85 2.49
CA VAL A 136 -13.42 -1.54 1.98
C VAL A 136 -14.05 -0.39 2.76
N LEU A 137 -13.32 0.72 2.86
CA LEU A 137 -13.75 1.92 3.57
C LEU A 137 -14.95 2.59 2.89
N GLY A 138 -15.89 3.09 3.69
CA GLY A 138 -17.04 3.86 3.20
C GLY A 138 -18.30 3.04 2.86
N ILE A 139 -18.30 1.71 3.06
CA ILE A 139 -19.47 0.87 2.72
C ILE A 139 -20.26 0.45 3.96
N LEU A 140 -19.61 -0.10 4.98
CA LEU A 140 -20.29 -0.69 6.13
C LEU A 140 -20.09 0.16 7.40
N PRO A 141 -21.16 0.70 7.99
CA PRO A 141 -21.09 1.28 9.33
C PRO A 141 -20.62 0.23 10.34
N ASN A 142 -19.78 0.64 11.28
CA ASN A 142 -19.22 -0.23 12.33
C ASN A 142 -18.42 -1.43 11.81
N ALA A 143 -17.75 -1.29 10.67
CA ALA A 143 -16.78 -2.26 10.20
C ALA A 143 -15.61 -2.36 11.19
N ASP A 144 -15.08 -3.57 11.34
CA ASP A 144 -13.90 -3.86 12.16
C ASP A 144 -12.69 -4.12 11.24
N TYR A 145 -11.53 -3.60 11.63
CA TYR A 145 -10.27 -3.72 10.89
C TYR A 145 -9.19 -4.25 11.83
N PRO A 146 -9.21 -5.56 12.14
CA PRO A 146 -8.22 -6.13 13.04
C PRO A 146 -6.81 -5.92 12.50
N ASP A 147 -5.87 -5.64 13.40
CA ASP A 147 -4.46 -5.54 13.09
C ASP A 147 -3.71 -6.86 13.35
N GLU A 148 -2.56 -6.96 12.74
CA GLU A 148 -1.58 -8.01 12.96
C GLU A 148 -0.20 -7.40 13.18
N THR A 149 0.60 -8.03 14.04
CA THR A 149 1.99 -7.62 14.26
C THR A 149 2.94 -8.70 13.77
N PHE A 150 3.92 -8.29 12.95
CA PHE A 150 4.99 -9.13 12.43
C PHE A 150 6.32 -8.38 12.42
N THR A 151 7.40 -8.99 11.94
CA THR A 151 8.73 -8.37 11.89
C THR A 151 9.19 -8.18 10.45
N LEU A 152 9.66 -6.98 10.14
CA LEU A 152 10.40 -6.68 8.91
C LEU A 152 11.89 -6.85 9.19
N ASP A 153 12.47 -7.93 8.72
CA ASP A 153 13.89 -8.20 8.83
C ASP A 153 14.71 -7.35 7.84
N ARG A 154 16.03 -7.17 8.12
CA ARG A 154 16.90 -6.33 7.28
C ARG A 154 17.18 -6.90 5.90
N ASP A 155 16.99 -8.20 5.72
CA ASP A 155 17.15 -8.92 4.46
C ASP A 155 15.83 -9.11 3.68
N THR A 156 14.80 -8.40 4.12
CA THR A 156 13.44 -8.46 3.54
C THR A 156 13.02 -7.10 3.01
N ALA A 157 12.35 -7.10 1.85
CA ALA A 157 11.59 -5.98 1.34
C ALA A 157 10.09 -6.27 1.41
N LEU A 158 9.30 -5.35 1.96
CA LEU A 158 7.85 -5.36 1.79
C LEU A 158 7.53 -4.63 0.49
N VAL A 159 6.77 -5.28 -0.38
CA VAL A 159 6.25 -4.71 -1.62
C VAL A 159 4.74 -4.65 -1.52
N MET A 160 4.22 -3.44 -1.59
CA MET A 160 2.79 -3.13 -1.56
C MET A 160 2.41 -2.61 -2.94
N VAL A 161 1.30 -3.08 -3.46
CA VAL A 161 0.85 -2.74 -4.82
C VAL A 161 -0.66 -2.53 -4.84
N THR A 162 -1.17 -1.80 -5.83
CA THR A 162 -2.60 -1.77 -6.14
C THR A 162 -2.97 -2.90 -7.09
N ASP A 163 -4.26 -3.19 -7.21
CA ASP A 163 -4.78 -4.30 -8.01
C ASP A 163 -4.36 -4.21 -9.49
N GLY A 164 -4.33 -3.00 -10.09
CA GLY A 164 -3.86 -2.81 -11.46
C GLY A 164 -2.46 -3.38 -11.76
N VAL A 165 -1.60 -3.54 -10.72
CA VAL A 165 -0.27 -4.16 -10.87
C VAL A 165 -0.35 -5.68 -10.97
N VAL A 166 -1.31 -6.30 -10.28
CA VAL A 166 -1.40 -7.76 -10.07
C VAL A 166 -2.65 -8.39 -10.66
N GLU A 167 -3.61 -7.62 -11.14
CA GLU A 167 -4.86 -8.13 -11.72
C GLU A 167 -5.17 -7.46 -13.07
N GLY A 168 -5.78 -8.21 -13.99
CA GLY A 168 -6.20 -7.71 -15.28
C GLY A 168 -7.00 -8.72 -16.07
N PRO A 169 -7.47 -8.37 -17.30
CA PRO A 169 -8.34 -9.22 -18.09
C PRO A 169 -7.84 -10.66 -18.32
N ASP A 170 -6.51 -10.81 -18.43
CA ASP A 170 -5.86 -12.10 -18.69
C ASP A 170 -4.94 -12.55 -17.54
N LEU A 171 -5.00 -11.87 -16.39
CA LEU A 171 -4.18 -12.14 -15.22
C LEU A 171 -5.05 -12.16 -13.96
N SER A 172 -5.18 -13.33 -13.33
CA SER A 172 -5.86 -13.43 -12.04
C SER A 172 -5.00 -12.84 -10.93
N LEU A 173 -5.63 -12.34 -9.87
CA LEU A 173 -4.97 -11.78 -8.69
C LEU A 173 -3.87 -12.72 -8.14
N ASP A 174 -4.19 -14.00 -7.94
CA ASP A 174 -3.22 -15.00 -7.41
C ASP A 174 -2.00 -15.12 -8.32
N ALA A 175 -2.20 -15.23 -9.64
CA ALA A 175 -1.09 -15.34 -10.60
C ALA A 175 -0.27 -14.04 -10.67
N GLY A 176 -0.91 -12.89 -10.53
CA GLY A 176 -0.24 -11.58 -10.49
C GLY A 176 0.60 -11.40 -9.23
N LEU A 177 0.07 -11.77 -8.06
CA LEU A 177 0.79 -11.74 -6.79
C LEU A 177 2.02 -12.65 -6.84
N GLU A 178 1.88 -13.89 -7.29
CA GLU A 178 3.00 -14.83 -7.44
C GLU A 178 4.08 -14.32 -8.40
N ARG A 179 3.68 -13.77 -9.55
CA ARG A 179 4.59 -13.17 -10.53
C ARG A 179 5.34 -11.98 -9.94
N THR A 180 4.64 -11.07 -9.28
CA THR A 180 5.21 -9.85 -8.70
C THR A 180 6.12 -10.20 -7.52
N GLY A 181 5.72 -11.16 -6.67
CA GLY A 181 6.53 -11.68 -5.58
C GLY A 181 7.83 -12.32 -6.06
N THR A 182 7.77 -13.16 -7.11
CA THR A 182 8.96 -13.76 -7.73
C THR A 182 9.92 -12.68 -8.25
N LEU A 183 9.39 -11.66 -8.93
CA LEU A 183 10.19 -10.58 -9.50
C LEU A 183 10.86 -9.74 -8.40
N ALA A 184 10.11 -9.39 -7.35
CA ALA A 184 10.62 -8.65 -6.21
C ALA A 184 11.69 -9.45 -5.44
N ALA A 185 11.47 -10.75 -5.21
CA ALA A 185 12.44 -11.61 -4.55
C ALA A 185 13.75 -11.73 -5.34
N GLN A 186 13.68 -11.84 -6.68
CA GLN A 186 14.86 -11.83 -7.52
C GLN A 186 15.60 -10.49 -7.41
N ALA A 187 14.90 -9.35 -7.41
CA ALA A 187 15.51 -8.03 -7.25
C ALA A 187 16.23 -7.90 -5.90
N VAL A 188 15.61 -8.34 -4.81
CA VAL A 188 16.21 -8.32 -3.47
C VAL A 188 17.41 -9.26 -3.39
N HIS A 189 17.33 -10.46 -3.97
CA HIS A 189 18.45 -11.42 -4.06
C HIS A 189 19.66 -10.84 -4.81
N ASP A 190 19.41 -10.12 -5.90
CA ASP A 190 20.45 -9.50 -6.73
C ASP A 190 20.98 -8.18 -6.09
N GLY A 191 20.46 -7.79 -4.92
CA GLY A 191 20.93 -6.65 -4.15
C GLY A 191 20.45 -5.29 -4.67
N LEU A 192 19.35 -5.26 -5.45
CA LEU A 192 18.75 -4.01 -5.92
C LEU A 192 18.21 -3.19 -4.75
N SER A 193 18.29 -1.86 -4.87
CA SER A 193 17.69 -0.90 -3.95
C SER A 193 16.14 -0.95 -3.98
N ALA A 194 15.49 -0.28 -3.01
CA ALA A 194 14.05 -0.13 -3.05
C ALA A 194 13.58 0.61 -4.31
N ASP A 195 14.33 1.63 -4.76
CA ASP A 195 14.04 2.38 -5.99
C ASP A 195 14.09 1.48 -7.23
N GLU A 196 15.17 0.71 -7.40
CA GLU A 196 15.35 -0.20 -8.54
C GLU A 196 14.31 -1.33 -8.51
N THR A 197 13.96 -1.84 -7.33
CA THR A 197 12.90 -2.85 -7.16
C THR A 197 11.54 -2.29 -7.57
N ALA A 198 11.20 -1.06 -7.14
CA ALA A 198 9.96 -0.41 -7.50
C ALA A 198 9.86 -0.14 -9.01
N ASP A 199 10.96 0.30 -9.66
CA ASP A 199 11.03 0.48 -11.11
C ASP A 199 10.78 -0.85 -11.84
N LEU A 200 11.47 -1.92 -11.43
CA LEU A 200 11.34 -3.23 -12.04
C LEU A 200 9.91 -3.77 -11.97
N VAL A 201 9.25 -3.65 -10.81
CA VAL A 201 7.87 -4.10 -10.60
C VAL A 201 6.91 -3.27 -11.45
N LEU A 202 7.05 -1.93 -11.45
CA LEU A 202 6.20 -1.07 -12.27
C LEU A 202 6.37 -1.35 -13.77
N ASP A 203 7.59 -1.46 -14.27
CA ASP A 203 7.86 -1.73 -15.68
C ASP A 203 7.24 -3.05 -16.14
N ALA A 204 7.31 -4.07 -15.27
CA ALA A 204 6.68 -5.37 -15.55
C ALA A 204 5.14 -5.29 -15.57
N ALA A 205 4.52 -4.47 -14.72
CA ALA A 205 3.08 -4.23 -14.74
C ALA A 205 2.65 -3.42 -15.98
N VAL A 206 3.40 -2.39 -16.32
CA VAL A 206 3.19 -1.56 -17.54
C VAL A 206 3.19 -2.41 -18.81
N ALA A 207 4.06 -3.41 -18.88
CA ALA A 207 4.15 -4.31 -20.03
C ALA A 207 2.88 -5.17 -20.23
N LEU A 208 2.03 -5.32 -19.21
CA LEU A 208 0.74 -6.02 -19.29
C LEU A 208 -0.36 -5.15 -19.94
N ASN A 209 -0.15 -3.83 -20.00
CA ASN A 209 -1.07 -2.87 -20.61
C ASN A 209 -2.51 -2.95 -20.04
N HIS A 210 -2.63 -3.10 -18.72
CA HIS A 210 -3.91 -3.08 -18.03
C HIS A 210 -4.49 -1.67 -18.01
N PRO A 211 -5.83 -1.52 -18.12
CA PRO A 211 -6.49 -0.22 -18.16
C PRO A 211 -6.84 0.28 -16.74
N ASP A 212 -5.85 0.28 -15.83
CA ASP A 212 -6.01 0.76 -14.45
C ASP A 212 -4.83 1.61 -14.01
N ASP A 213 -5.00 2.34 -12.90
CA ASP A 213 -3.92 3.03 -12.22
C ASP A 213 -2.94 1.99 -11.64
N LEU A 214 -1.66 2.31 -11.62
CA LEU A 214 -0.64 1.43 -11.07
C LEU A 214 0.12 2.16 -9.97
N ALA A 215 0.10 1.62 -8.75
CA ALA A 215 0.92 2.09 -7.67
C ALA A 215 1.77 0.95 -7.09
N VAL A 216 3.03 1.24 -6.84
CA VAL A 216 4.01 0.34 -6.22
C VAL A 216 4.70 1.09 -5.09
N LEU A 217 4.77 0.48 -3.92
CA LEU A 217 5.47 1.00 -2.76
C LEU A 217 6.37 -0.09 -2.19
N VAL A 218 7.67 0.17 -2.12
CA VAL A 218 8.68 -0.77 -1.61
C VAL A 218 9.26 -0.19 -0.33
N VAL A 219 9.32 -1.01 0.71
CA VAL A 219 9.88 -0.65 2.02
C VAL A 219 10.94 -1.66 2.43
N ARG A 220 12.15 -1.20 2.74
CA ARG A 220 13.25 -2.01 3.26
C ARG A 220 13.80 -1.41 4.54
N ARG A 221 14.18 -2.26 5.48
CA ARG A 221 14.87 -1.84 6.70
C ARG A 221 16.38 -1.81 6.46
N ILE A 222 17.04 -0.67 6.77
CA ILE A 222 18.47 -0.43 6.60
C ILE A 222 19.24 -0.38 7.93
#